data_acd4cee20322969353fc604bf1478ee3
#
_entry.id   acd4cee20322969353fc604bf1478ee3
#
_cell.length_a   1.000
_cell.length_b   1.000
_cell.length_c   1.000
_cell.angle_alpha   90.00
_cell.angle_beta   90.00
_cell.angle_gamma   90.00
#
_symmetry.space_group_name_H-M   'P 1'
#
loop_
_entity.id
_entity.type
_entity.pdbx_description
1 polymer ?
#
loop_
_entity_poly.entity_id
_entity_poly.type
_entity_poly.pdbx_seq_one_letter_code
_entity_poly.pdbx_strand_id
1 'polypeptide(L)'
;FLPSTNGLKKEGVLINTERRLSKINPVLEKKENELTDYDIMLGIGKALGMGKLLDKWKTPKDAFETLRECTKGMPCDITGVSYELLSDYQKGIQWPFREGEKLKQDERRLFEDNKYYTPNCKAKFIYEDVATFPYEQSKEYPYLFNTGRGTVGQWHTQTRTREIPDVFSIVPHQAYVNINTDLAHELGILDNEIIKITSPNGVSNNFLVKLSRSVKKDQIYAPMHYIETNSLLPSIFDTYSKEPNFKYVPVKIEKVD
;
A
#
# COMPACT_ATOMS: atom_id res chain seq x y z
N PHE A 1 3.32 -5.89 -22.86
CA PHE A 1 3.62 -6.63 -21.63
C PHE A 1 5.09 -6.46 -21.28
N LEU A 2 5.41 -6.00 -20.05
CA LEU A 2 6.77 -5.68 -19.59
C LEU A 2 7.06 -6.49 -18.32
N PRO A 3 7.50 -7.76 -18.43
CA PRO A 3 7.76 -8.60 -17.29
C PRO A 3 9.01 -8.11 -16.53
N SER A 4 8.87 -7.93 -15.21
CA SER A 4 9.98 -7.61 -14.33
C SER A 4 10.59 -8.88 -13.73
N THR A 5 11.90 -8.90 -13.54
CA THR A 5 12.57 -9.97 -12.82
C THR A 5 12.17 -10.00 -11.33
N ASN A 6 12.42 -11.14 -10.66
CA ASN A 6 12.06 -11.29 -9.24
C ASN A 6 12.98 -10.49 -8.29
N GLY A 7 12.57 -10.37 -7.03
CA GLY A 7 13.28 -9.58 -6.02
C GLY A 7 14.70 -10.08 -5.68
N LEU A 8 14.99 -11.36 -5.89
CA LEU A 8 16.31 -11.94 -5.61
C LEU A 8 17.41 -11.52 -6.61
N LYS A 9 17.00 -10.88 -7.72
CA LYS A 9 17.89 -10.39 -8.79
C LYS A 9 18.00 -8.87 -8.84
N LYS A 10 17.45 -8.18 -7.83
CA LYS A 10 17.40 -6.71 -7.77
C LYS A 10 18.31 -6.18 -6.69
N GLU A 11 18.80 -4.98 -6.89
CA GLU A 11 19.50 -4.21 -5.87
C GLU A 11 18.78 -2.88 -5.64
N GLY A 12 19.06 -2.25 -4.51
CA GLY A 12 18.52 -0.95 -4.18
C GLY A 12 18.60 -0.66 -2.69
N VAL A 13 18.07 0.49 -2.30
CA VAL A 13 17.95 0.88 -0.89
C VAL A 13 16.48 0.95 -0.50
N LEU A 14 16.14 0.32 0.61
CA LEU A 14 14.84 0.42 1.25
C LEU A 14 14.93 1.31 2.49
N ILE A 15 13.86 2.05 2.74
CA ILE A 15 13.67 2.80 3.99
C ILE A 15 12.39 2.27 4.63
N ASN A 16 12.49 1.80 5.87
CA ASN A 16 11.34 1.25 6.60
C ASN A 16 10.72 2.28 7.56
N THR A 17 9.65 1.89 8.23
CA THR A 17 8.95 2.73 9.22
C THR A 17 9.76 3.04 10.48
N GLU A 18 10.82 2.27 10.77
CA GLU A 18 11.80 2.56 11.82
C GLU A 18 12.85 3.60 11.38
N ARG A 19 12.69 4.20 10.22
CA ARG A 19 13.64 5.15 9.62
C ARG A 19 14.98 4.52 9.25
N ARG A 20 15.03 3.19 9.07
CA ARG A 20 16.26 2.47 8.68
C ARG A 20 16.40 2.36 7.19
N LEU A 21 17.55 2.78 6.70
CA LEU A 21 18.00 2.53 5.34
C LEU A 21 18.73 1.19 5.32
N SER A 22 18.34 0.30 4.45
CA SER A 22 18.98 -1.00 4.26
C SER A 22 19.18 -1.26 2.79
N LYS A 23 20.32 -1.83 2.42
CA LYS A 23 20.60 -2.22 1.03
C LYS A 23 20.08 -3.63 0.76
N ILE A 24 19.39 -3.78 -0.35
CA ILE A 24 19.09 -5.07 -0.94
C ILE A 24 20.25 -5.44 -1.87
N ASN A 25 20.82 -6.61 -1.67
CA ASN A 25 21.82 -7.18 -2.57
C ASN A 25 21.18 -8.29 -3.40
N PRO A 26 21.49 -8.39 -4.70
CA PRO A 26 21.04 -9.51 -5.50
C PRO A 26 21.68 -10.81 -4.99
N VAL A 27 20.87 -11.87 -4.89
CA VAL A 27 21.32 -13.22 -4.48
C VAL A 27 21.50 -14.11 -5.70
N LEU A 28 20.77 -13.81 -6.78
CA LEU A 28 20.83 -14.51 -8.04
C LEU A 28 21.27 -13.55 -9.15
N GLU A 29 22.00 -14.08 -10.10
CA GLU A 29 22.38 -13.33 -11.30
C GLU A 29 21.17 -13.05 -12.21
N LYS A 30 21.12 -11.84 -12.74
CA LYS A 30 20.14 -11.43 -13.74
C LYS A 30 20.62 -11.86 -15.13
N LYS A 31 19.78 -12.51 -15.91
CA LYS A 31 20.08 -12.81 -17.31
C LYS A 31 20.06 -11.53 -18.14
N GLU A 32 20.77 -11.53 -19.26
CA GLU A 32 20.92 -10.35 -20.12
C GLU A 32 19.60 -9.77 -20.62
N ASN A 33 18.61 -10.63 -20.88
CA ASN A 33 17.28 -10.22 -21.36
C ASN A 33 16.24 -9.96 -20.24
N GLU A 34 16.63 -10.07 -18.98
CA GLU A 34 15.75 -9.78 -17.85
C GLU A 34 15.85 -8.30 -17.45
N LEU A 35 14.71 -7.65 -17.28
CA LEU A 35 14.62 -6.25 -16.84
C LEU A 35 14.14 -6.19 -15.39
N THR A 36 14.72 -5.29 -14.61
CA THR A 36 14.18 -4.91 -13.30
C THR A 36 13.07 -3.86 -13.47
N ASP A 37 12.27 -3.62 -12.42
CA ASP A 37 11.30 -2.50 -12.43
C ASP A 37 12.00 -1.17 -12.72
N TYR A 38 13.22 -1.00 -12.21
CA TYR A 38 14.06 0.18 -12.45
C TYR A 38 14.40 0.34 -13.94
N ASP A 39 14.87 -0.73 -14.59
CA ASP A 39 15.19 -0.74 -16.02
C ASP A 39 13.94 -0.41 -16.87
N ILE A 40 12.79 -0.98 -16.50
CA ILE A 40 11.51 -0.76 -17.18
C ILE A 40 11.08 0.71 -17.06
N MET A 41 11.13 1.29 -15.87
CA MET A 41 10.76 2.69 -15.64
C MET A 41 11.66 3.64 -16.40
N LEU A 42 12.98 3.40 -16.43
CA LEU A 42 13.90 4.18 -17.25
C LEU A 42 13.60 4.05 -18.75
N GLY A 43 13.29 2.84 -19.21
CA GLY A 43 12.91 2.58 -20.61
C GLY A 43 11.66 3.35 -21.03
N ILE A 44 10.61 3.33 -20.21
CA ILE A 44 9.38 4.08 -20.42
C ILE A 44 9.67 5.59 -20.48
N GLY A 45 10.43 6.11 -19.51
CA GLY A 45 10.78 7.53 -19.48
C GLY A 45 11.58 7.97 -20.70
N LYS A 46 12.52 7.15 -21.17
CA LYS A 46 13.26 7.41 -22.42
C LYS A 46 12.34 7.41 -23.64
N ALA A 47 11.41 6.46 -23.74
CA ALA A 47 10.42 6.39 -24.79
C ALA A 47 9.48 7.61 -24.81
N LEU A 48 9.23 8.22 -23.66
CA LEU A 48 8.46 9.47 -23.52
C LEU A 48 9.31 10.74 -23.78
N GLY A 49 10.53 10.61 -24.28
CA GLY A 49 11.40 11.74 -24.60
C GLY A 49 12.19 12.33 -23.43
N MET A 50 12.18 11.67 -22.25
CA MET A 50 12.87 12.12 -21.04
C MET A 50 14.33 11.65 -20.96
N GLY A 51 14.92 11.10 -22.01
CA GLY A 51 16.24 10.48 -22.02
C GLY A 51 17.31 11.35 -21.37
N LYS A 52 17.45 12.60 -21.78
CA LYS A 52 18.44 13.55 -21.23
C LYS A 52 18.32 13.76 -19.72
N LEU A 53 17.10 13.76 -19.18
CA LEU A 53 16.86 13.89 -17.75
C LEU A 53 17.29 12.64 -16.98
N LEU A 54 17.08 11.46 -17.59
CA LEU A 54 17.30 10.16 -16.97
C LEU A 54 18.73 9.62 -17.15
N ASP A 55 19.54 10.21 -18.01
CA ASP A 55 20.90 9.74 -18.31
C ASP A 55 21.84 9.73 -17.09
N LYS A 56 21.55 10.52 -16.07
CA LYS A 56 22.27 10.53 -14.80
C LYS A 56 21.92 9.37 -13.88
N TRP A 57 20.82 8.66 -14.11
CA TRP A 57 20.30 7.57 -13.27
C TRP A 57 20.44 6.23 -13.98
N LYS A 58 21.66 5.78 -14.24
CA LYS A 58 21.92 4.51 -14.93
C LYS A 58 21.66 3.30 -14.05
N THR A 59 21.87 3.44 -12.75
CA THR A 59 21.74 2.39 -11.75
C THR A 59 20.88 2.84 -10.56
N PRO A 60 20.34 1.91 -9.76
CA PRO A 60 19.68 2.25 -8.49
C PRO A 60 20.59 3.04 -7.52
N LYS A 61 21.92 2.81 -7.58
CA LYS A 61 22.91 3.59 -6.84
C LYS A 61 22.86 5.07 -7.23
N ASP A 62 22.84 5.39 -8.52
CA ASP A 62 22.81 6.78 -8.98
C ASP A 62 21.54 7.52 -8.51
N ALA A 63 20.40 6.82 -8.51
CA ALA A 63 19.16 7.37 -7.96
C ALA A 63 19.25 7.61 -6.45
N PHE A 64 19.87 6.68 -5.71
CA PHE A 64 20.09 6.83 -4.28
C PHE A 64 21.03 7.99 -3.96
N GLU A 65 22.13 8.17 -4.71
CA GLU A 65 23.03 9.30 -4.55
C GLU A 65 22.31 10.65 -4.80
N THR A 66 21.43 10.70 -5.78
CA THR A 66 20.59 11.88 -6.01
C THR A 66 19.68 12.14 -4.80
N LEU A 67 19.05 11.12 -4.24
CA LEU A 67 18.20 11.24 -3.05
C LEU A 67 19.02 11.77 -1.86
N ARG A 68 20.21 11.25 -1.64
CA ARG A 68 21.13 11.74 -0.57
C ARG A 68 21.34 13.24 -0.67
N GLU A 69 21.73 13.72 -1.85
CA GLU A 69 21.97 15.15 -2.08
C GLU A 69 20.71 16.00 -1.86
N CYS A 70 19.54 15.50 -2.27
CA CYS A 70 18.27 16.18 -2.04
C CYS A 70 17.89 16.33 -0.56
N THR A 71 18.41 15.46 0.31
CA THR A 71 18.13 15.52 1.76
C THR A 71 19.09 16.39 2.54
N LYS A 72 20.14 16.91 1.91
CA LYS A 72 21.19 17.71 2.56
C LYS A 72 20.60 18.91 3.31
N GLY A 73 20.91 19.00 4.60
CA GLY A 73 20.39 20.06 5.46
C GLY A 73 18.92 19.94 5.86
N MET A 74 18.20 18.92 5.38
CA MET A 74 16.81 18.67 5.74
C MET A 74 16.72 17.88 7.06
N PRO A 75 15.53 17.85 7.71
CA PRO A 75 15.30 17.02 8.89
C PRO A 75 15.62 15.54 8.69
N CYS A 76 15.47 15.04 7.46
CA CYS A 76 15.74 13.64 7.06
C CYS A 76 17.11 13.48 6.37
N ASP A 77 18.07 14.34 6.63
CA ASP A 77 19.40 14.33 6.03
C ASP A 77 20.08 12.96 6.14
N ILE A 78 20.42 12.37 5.00
CA ILE A 78 21.09 11.08 4.86
C ILE A 78 22.44 11.21 4.13
N THR A 79 23.04 12.38 4.09
CA THR A 79 24.32 12.62 3.37
C THR A 79 25.47 11.77 3.87
N GLY A 80 25.44 11.34 5.13
CA GLY A 80 26.44 10.42 5.69
C GLY A 80 26.25 8.95 5.28
N VAL A 81 25.10 8.58 4.68
CA VAL A 81 24.84 7.19 4.29
C VAL A 81 25.34 6.95 2.89
N SER A 82 26.39 6.16 2.71
CA SER A 82 26.85 5.73 1.38
C SER A 82 26.32 4.34 1.03
N TYR A 83 26.32 4.03 -0.26
CA TYR A 83 25.90 2.72 -0.76
C TYR A 83 26.83 1.61 -0.27
N GLU A 84 28.12 1.92 -0.13
CA GLU A 84 29.15 1.05 0.42
C GLU A 84 28.93 0.83 1.92
N LEU A 85 28.69 1.89 2.67
CA LEU A 85 28.42 1.80 4.10
C LEU A 85 27.21 0.91 4.40
N LEU A 86 26.16 0.98 3.57
CA LEU A 86 25.00 0.09 3.70
C LEU A 86 25.30 -1.37 3.35
N SER A 87 26.32 -1.62 2.52
CA SER A 87 26.78 -2.99 2.23
C SER A 87 27.50 -3.62 3.42
N ASP A 88 28.31 -2.81 4.12
CA ASP A 88 29.11 -3.24 5.25
C ASP A 88 28.28 -3.35 6.54
N TYR A 89 27.28 -2.50 6.69
CA TYR A 89 26.48 -2.40 7.91
C TYR A 89 25.05 -2.97 7.73
N GLN A 90 24.92 -4.28 7.86
CA GLN A 90 23.68 -5.02 7.58
C GLN A 90 22.50 -4.72 8.51
N LYS A 91 22.72 -4.07 9.66
CA LYS A 91 21.63 -3.70 10.59
C LYS A 91 20.78 -2.53 10.11
N GLY A 92 21.18 -1.89 9.01
CA GLY A 92 20.55 -0.68 8.49
C GLY A 92 20.87 0.56 9.33
N ILE A 93 20.85 1.73 8.71
CA ILE A 93 21.22 3.02 9.29
C ILE A 93 19.98 3.87 9.43
N GLN A 94 19.69 4.36 10.62
CA GLN A 94 18.57 5.26 10.86
C GLN A 94 18.89 6.69 10.44
N TRP A 95 17.97 7.31 9.72
CA TRP A 95 18.05 8.75 9.46
C TRP A 95 17.51 9.60 10.64
N PRO A 96 17.96 10.86 10.81
CA PRO A 96 18.99 11.53 10.05
C PRO A 96 20.39 10.97 10.33
N PHE A 97 21.23 10.92 9.31
CA PHE A 97 22.63 10.52 9.43
C PHE A 97 23.46 11.38 8.49
N ARG A 98 24.07 12.43 9.03
CA ARG A 98 24.75 13.47 8.25
C ARG A 98 26.19 13.09 7.94
N GLU A 99 26.73 13.70 6.92
CA GLU A 99 28.14 13.59 6.59
C GLU A 99 29.04 13.89 7.82
N GLY A 100 30.03 13.03 8.06
CA GLY A 100 30.93 13.13 9.21
C GLY A 100 30.39 12.55 10.53
N GLU A 101 29.12 12.13 10.60
CA GLU A 101 28.60 11.45 11.78
C GLU A 101 29.15 10.02 11.88
N LYS A 102 29.37 9.58 13.13
CA LYS A 102 29.80 8.21 13.42
C LYS A 102 28.61 7.29 13.64
N LEU A 103 28.71 6.06 13.11
CA LEU A 103 27.75 5.02 13.39
C LEU A 103 27.64 4.75 14.90
N LYS A 104 26.44 4.82 15.42
CA LYS A 104 26.11 4.36 16.77
C LYS A 104 25.47 2.98 16.67
N GLN A 105 25.78 2.11 17.62
CA GLN A 105 25.21 0.75 17.63
C GLN A 105 23.75 0.72 18.09
N ASP A 106 23.35 1.73 18.86
CA ASP A 106 22.02 1.83 19.45
C ASP A 106 21.05 2.59 18.55
N GLU A 107 19.76 2.44 18.83
CA GLU A 107 18.71 3.18 18.15
C GLU A 107 18.87 4.68 18.36
N ARG A 108 18.64 5.41 17.29
CA ARG A 108 18.66 6.88 17.31
C ARG A 108 17.24 7.40 17.54
N ARG A 109 16.99 7.92 18.74
CA ARG A 109 15.75 8.59 19.05
C ARG A 109 15.70 9.96 18.38
N LEU A 110 14.57 10.27 17.69
CA LEU A 110 14.31 11.64 17.25
C LEU A 110 13.93 12.52 18.43
N PHE A 111 14.27 13.81 18.32
CA PHE A 111 13.91 14.83 19.31
C PHE A 111 14.44 14.57 20.73
N GLU A 112 15.57 13.89 20.85
CA GLU A 112 16.25 13.65 22.13
C GLU A 112 16.60 14.96 22.85
N ASP A 113 16.88 16.01 22.08
CA ASP A 113 17.14 17.37 22.54
C ASP A 113 15.88 18.20 22.78
N ASN A 114 14.68 17.59 22.69
CA ASN A 114 13.36 18.24 22.77
C ASN A 114 13.15 19.37 21.74
N LYS A 115 13.91 19.38 20.63
CA LYS A 115 13.71 20.31 19.53
C LYS A 115 12.97 19.66 18.39
N TYR A 116 11.80 20.20 18.08
CA TYR A 116 10.93 19.71 17.01
C TYR A 116 11.09 20.55 15.74
N TYR A 117 10.76 19.99 14.59
CA TYR A 117 10.84 20.66 13.28
C TYR A 117 9.67 21.64 13.07
N THR A 118 9.55 22.58 13.98
CA THR A 118 8.56 23.65 13.96
C THR A 118 9.27 25.00 14.11
N PRO A 119 8.68 26.12 13.68
CA PRO A 119 9.34 27.42 13.76
C PRO A 119 9.81 27.82 15.16
N ASN A 120 9.12 27.36 16.20
CA ASN A 120 9.48 27.63 17.60
C ASN A 120 10.18 26.47 18.31
N CYS A 121 10.56 25.42 17.55
CA CYS A 121 11.19 24.20 18.04
C CYS A 121 10.39 23.43 19.09
N LYS A 122 9.10 23.70 19.27
CA LYS A 122 8.25 23.00 20.22
C LYS A 122 7.30 22.04 19.49
N ALA A 123 6.90 20.96 20.16
CA ALA A 123 5.84 20.08 19.64
C ALA A 123 4.55 20.88 19.44
N LYS A 124 3.89 20.63 18.31
CA LYS A 124 2.59 21.21 17.99
C LYS A 124 1.52 20.14 18.13
N PHE A 125 0.58 20.36 19.04
CA PHE A 125 -0.62 19.57 19.12
C PHE A 125 -1.59 20.05 18.05
N ILE A 126 -2.01 19.15 17.19
CA ILE A 126 -3.01 19.41 16.16
C ILE A 126 -4.29 18.74 16.60
N TYR A 127 -5.35 19.53 16.68
CA TYR A 127 -6.70 19.05 16.90
C TYR A 127 -7.56 19.52 15.73
N GLU A 128 -8.27 18.59 15.14
CA GLU A 128 -9.27 18.86 14.10
C GLU A 128 -10.51 18.02 14.43
N ASP A 129 -11.68 18.59 14.22
CA ASP A 129 -12.91 17.83 14.30
C ASP A 129 -12.93 16.73 13.25
N VAL A 130 -13.55 15.61 13.61
CA VAL A 130 -13.71 14.50 12.67
C VAL A 130 -14.52 14.99 11.47
N ALA A 131 -13.92 14.91 10.28
CA ALA A 131 -14.62 15.26 9.05
C ALA A 131 -15.84 14.36 8.86
N THR A 132 -16.96 14.97 8.48
CA THR A 132 -18.15 14.21 8.09
C THR A 132 -17.89 13.49 6.78
N PHE A 133 -18.33 12.24 6.68
CA PHE A 133 -18.27 11.51 5.43
C PHE A 133 -19.30 12.06 4.44
N PRO A 134 -18.97 12.16 3.15
CA PRO A 134 -19.88 12.69 2.14
C PRO A 134 -21.09 11.80 1.88
N TYR A 135 -21.02 10.54 2.28
CA TYR A 135 -22.15 9.61 2.26
C TYR A 135 -22.38 9.07 3.67
N GLU A 136 -23.60 9.22 4.16
CA GLU A 136 -24.03 8.62 5.42
C GLU A 136 -24.92 7.40 5.14
N GLN A 137 -24.92 6.46 6.10
CA GLN A 137 -25.89 5.36 6.05
C GLN A 137 -27.31 5.95 6.07
N SER A 138 -28.18 5.35 5.30
CA SER A 138 -29.57 5.74 5.15
C SER A 138 -30.49 4.53 5.17
N LYS A 139 -31.81 4.76 5.13
CA LYS A 139 -32.75 3.64 4.97
C LYS A 139 -32.57 2.91 3.65
N GLU A 140 -32.09 3.57 2.61
CA GLU A 140 -31.82 2.97 1.30
C GLU A 140 -30.49 2.24 1.26
N TYR A 141 -29.46 2.76 1.94
CA TYR A 141 -28.12 2.19 2.03
C TYR A 141 -27.74 1.94 3.50
N PRO A 142 -28.32 0.88 4.13
CA PRO A 142 -28.23 0.70 5.58
C PRO A 142 -26.92 0.08 6.05
N TYR A 143 -26.14 -0.54 5.16
CA TYR A 143 -24.95 -1.28 5.54
C TYR A 143 -23.68 -0.54 5.16
N LEU A 144 -22.64 -0.73 5.94
CA LEU A 144 -21.33 -0.14 5.71
C LEU A 144 -20.40 -1.12 5.01
N PHE A 145 -20.01 -0.81 3.79
CA PHE A 145 -19.05 -1.59 3.02
C PHE A 145 -17.62 -1.15 3.37
N ASN A 146 -16.83 -2.08 3.88
CA ASN A 146 -15.47 -1.87 4.32
C ASN A 146 -14.54 -2.79 3.53
N THR A 147 -13.45 -2.25 3.00
CA THR A 147 -12.51 -3.03 2.20
C THR A 147 -11.18 -3.27 2.92
N GLY A 148 -10.51 -4.35 2.55
CA GLY A 148 -9.22 -4.68 3.11
C GLY A 148 -8.53 -5.81 2.37
N ARG A 149 -7.49 -6.37 2.96
CA ARG A 149 -6.77 -7.50 2.36
C ARG A 149 -7.49 -8.82 2.59
N GLY A 150 -7.45 -9.70 1.60
CA GLY A 150 -7.77 -11.10 1.77
C GLY A 150 -6.69 -11.81 2.60
N THR A 151 -6.97 -13.04 3.05
CA THR A 151 -6.14 -13.72 4.04
C THR A 151 -4.84 -14.29 3.48
N VAL A 152 -4.86 -15.01 2.36
CA VAL A 152 -3.69 -15.76 1.84
C VAL A 152 -3.17 -15.26 0.51
N GLY A 153 -4.01 -14.56 -0.27
CA GLY A 153 -3.55 -13.93 -1.50
C GLY A 153 -2.61 -12.79 -1.18
N GLN A 154 -1.40 -12.82 -1.73
CA GLN A 154 -0.41 -11.77 -1.53
C GLN A 154 -0.52 -10.71 -2.62
N TRP A 155 -0.13 -9.47 -2.26
CA TRP A 155 -0.16 -8.29 -3.10
C TRP A 155 -1.58 -7.78 -3.39
N HIS A 156 -1.66 -6.55 -3.85
CA HIS A 156 -2.94 -5.88 -4.09
C HIS A 156 -3.78 -6.54 -5.18
N THR A 157 -3.15 -7.11 -6.20
CA THR A 157 -3.81 -7.77 -7.33
C THR A 157 -3.78 -9.29 -7.25
N GLN A 158 -3.13 -9.85 -6.24
CA GLN A 158 -2.90 -11.30 -6.07
C GLN A 158 -2.19 -11.96 -7.28
N THR A 159 -1.56 -11.20 -8.15
CA THR A 159 -0.96 -11.70 -9.40
C THR A 159 0.12 -12.75 -9.19
N ARG A 160 0.81 -12.74 -8.04
CA ARG A 160 1.83 -13.75 -7.73
C ARG A 160 1.28 -15.03 -7.14
N THR A 161 0.20 -14.95 -6.40
CA THR A 161 -0.35 -16.10 -5.66
C THR A 161 -1.53 -16.73 -6.36
N ARG A 162 -2.21 -16.00 -7.26
CA ARG A 162 -3.38 -16.49 -8.00
C ARG A 162 -3.04 -17.64 -8.95
N GLU A 163 -1.81 -17.73 -9.43
CA GLU A 163 -1.34 -18.79 -10.34
C GLU A 163 -0.72 -19.99 -9.60
N ILE A 164 -0.73 -20.01 -8.28
CA ILE A 164 -0.20 -21.11 -7.47
C ILE A 164 -1.35 -22.04 -7.10
N PRO A 165 -1.41 -23.31 -7.58
CA PRO A 165 -2.55 -24.21 -7.39
C PRO A 165 -2.93 -24.41 -5.92
N ASP A 166 -1.96 -24.52 -5.02
CA ASP A 166 -2.19 -24.72 -3.59
C ASP A 166 -2.85 -23.49 -2.92
N VAL A 167 -2.63 -22.29 -3.46
CA VAL A 167 -3.25 -21.05 -2.98
C VAL A 167 -4.65 -20.87 -3.59
N PHE A 168 -4.86 -21.37 -4.79
CA PHE A 168 -6.15 -21.33 -5.48
C PHE A 168 -7.29 -21.99 -4.73
N SER A 169 -7.00 -23.09 -4.08
CA SER A 169 -8.03 -23.81 -3.30
C SER A 169 -8.54 -23.00 -2.09
N ILE A 170 -7.81 -21.96 -1.69
CA ILE A 170 -8.08 -21.19 -0.47
C ILE A 170 -8.65 -19.79 -0.79
N VAL A 171 -8.30 -19.22 -1.95
CA VAL A 171 -8.78 -17.90 -2.37
C VAL A 171 -9.85 -18.05 -3.45
N PRO A 172 -11.08 -17.61 -3.21
CA PRO A 172 -12.11 -17.63 -4.24
C PRO A 172 -11.71 -16.85 -5.50
N HIS A 173 -11.93 -17.43 -6.68
CA HIS A 173 -11.75 -16.72 -7.95
C HIS A 173 -12.77 -15.60 -8.12
N GLN A 174 -13.97 -15.83 -7.64
CA GLN A 174 -15.08 -14.89 -7.65
C GLN A 174 -14.95 -13.89 -6.50
N ALA A 175 -15.34 -12.65 -6.76
CA ALA A 175 -15.43 -11.63 -5.72
C ALA A 175 -16.38 -12.10 -4.61
N TYR A 176 -15.96 -11.93 -3.36
CA TYR A 176 -16.74 -12.36 -2.21
C TYR A 176 -16.77 -11.28 -1.13
N VAL A 177 -17.76 -11.41 -0.26
CA VAL A 177 -17.93 -10.56 0.92
C VAL A 177 -18.14 -11.42 2.17
N ASN A 178 -17.61 -10.94 3.27
CA ASN A 178 -17.93 -11.47 4.59
C ASN A 178 -19.10 -10.69 5.18
N ILE A 179 -20.15 -11.42 5.58
CA ILE A 179 -21.35 -10.88 6.21
C ILE A 179 -21.51 -11.51 7.59
N ASN A 180 -21.99 -10.71 8.53
CA ASN A 180 -22.31 -11.20 9.87
C ASN A 180 -23.38 -12.28 9.82
N THR A 181 -23.21 -13.36 10.60
CA THR A 181 -24.13 -14.52 10.62
C THR A 181 -25.56 -14.15 11.00
N ASP A 182 -25.73 -13.22 11.96
CA ASP A 182 -27.06 -12.82 12.41
C ASP A 182 -27.76 -11.94 11.37
N LEU A 183 -27.01 -11.03 10.72
CA LEU A 183 -27.52 -10.25 9.61
C LEU A 183 -27.95 -11.15 8.44
N ALA A 184 -27.11 -12.11 8.07
CA ALA A 184 -27.45 -13.05 6.99
C ALA A 184 -28.74 -13.83 7.29
N HIS A 185 -28.90 -14.29 8.54
CA HIS A 185 -30.14 -14.96 8.98
C HIS A 185 -31.36 -14.04 8.87
N GLU A 186 -31.26 -12.78 9.29
CA GLU A 186 -32.35 -11.79 9.18
C GLU A 186 -32.73 -11.51 7.73
N LEU A 187 -31.76 -11.48 6.82
CA LEU A 187 -31.99 -11.26 5.39
C LEU A 187 -32.34 -12.56 4.62
N GLY A 188 -32.34 -13.72 5.28
CA GLY A 188 -32.56 -15.02 4.65
C GLY A 188 -31.45 -15.38 3.66
N ILE A 189 -30.21 -14.95 3.87
CA ILE A 189 -29.04 -15.21 3.02
C ILE A 189 -28.26 -16.39 3.57
N LEU A 190 -27.85 -17.30 2.70
CA LEU A 190 -27.10 -18.50 3.03
C LEU A 190 -25.61 -18.32 2.73
N ASP A 191 -24.76 -19.12 3.37
CA ASP A 191 -23.35 -19.20 3.04
C ASP A 191 -23.18 -19.71 1.59
N ASN A 192 -22.26 -19.10 0.85
CA ASN A 192 -22.00 -19.34 -0.57
C ASN A 192 -23.17 -18.94 -1.53
N GLU A 193 -24.15 -18.23 -1.05
CA GLU A 193 -25.17 -17.61 -1.92
C GLU A 193 -24.59 -16.39 -2.65
N ILE A 194 -25.13 -16.06 -3.82
CA ILE A 194 -24.77 -14.84 -4.57
C ILE A 194 -25.74 -13.72 -4.18
N ILE A 195 -25.20 -12.59 -3.83
CA ILE A 195 -25.95 -11.36 -3.56
C ILE A 195 -25.50 -10.23 -4.47
N LYS A 196 -26.38 -9.27 -4.71
CA LYS A 196 -26.06 -8.02 -5.39
C LYS A 196 -25.86 -6.92 -4.34
N ILE A 197 -24.74 -6.20 -4.44
CA ILE A 197 -24.45 -5.05 -3.61
C ILE A 197 -24.42 -3.82 -4.50
N THR A 198 -25.14 -2.77 -4.06
CA THR A 198 -25.23 -1.49 -4.77
C THR A 198 -24.74 -0.38 -3.87
N SER A 199 -23.93 0.53 -4.39
CA SER A 199 -23.44 1.73 -3.69
C SER A 199 -24.11 3.02 -4.24
N PRO A 200 -24.06 4.15 -3.51
CA PRO A 200 -24.73 5.39 -3.90
C PRO A 200 -24.23 6.02 -5.20
N ASN A 201 -23.06 5.58 -5.71
CA ASN A 201 -22.59 5.99 -7.03
C ASN A 201 -23.31 5.31 -8.20
N GLY A 202 -24.33 4.48 -7.92
CA GLY A 202 -25.14 3.77 -8.91
C GLY A 202 -24.51 2.48 -9.43
N VAL A 203 -23.34 2.08 -8.92
CA VAL A 203 -22.69 0.82 -9.33
C VAL A 203 -23.25 -0.34 -8.52
N SER A 204 -23.50 -1.46 -9.18
CA SER A 204 -23.95 -2.72 -8.59
C SER A 204 -23.07 -3.88 -9.05
N ASN A 205 -22.70 -4.76 -8.13
CA ASN A 205 -21.96 -5.98 -8.45
C ASN A 205 -22.44 -7.17 -7.63
N ASN A 206 -22.20 -8.36 -8.17
CA ASN A 206 -22.52 -9.63 -7.53
C ASN A 206 -21.34 -10.17 -6.73
N PHE A 207 -21.61 -10.66 -5.54
CA PHE A 207 -20.62 -11.21 -4.62
C PHE A 207 -21.06 -12.54 -4.04
N LEU A 208 -20.10 -13.43 -3.90
CA LEU A 208 -20.26 -14.66 -3.13
C LEU A 208 -20.27 -14.33 -1.63
N VAL A 209 -21.26 -14.81 -0.90
CA VAL A 209 -21.35 -14.61 0.55
C VAL A 209 -20.46 -15.60 1.29
N LYS A 210 -19.73 -15.11 2.27
CA LYS A 210 -19.04 -15.90 3.30
C LYS A 210 -19.52 -15.43 4.66
N LEU A 211 -20.11 -16.31 5.42
CA LEU A 211 -20.59 -15.99 6.77
C LEU A 211 -19.41 -15.81 7.74
N SER A 212 -19.45 -14.78 8.56
CA SER A 212 -18.38 -14.47 9.50
C SER A 212 -18.92 -13.83 10.78
N ARG A 213 -18.47 -14.34 11.92
CA ARG A 213 -18.75 -13.72 13.23
C ARG A 213 -17.82 -12.57 13.58
N SER A 214 -16.75 -12.38 12.81
CA SER A 214 -15.79 -11.28 13.03
C SER A 214 -16.19 -9.96 12.37
N VAL A 215 -17.22 -9.96 11.53
CA VAL A 215 -17.79 -8.75 10.91
C VAL A 215 -18.97 -8.27 11.76
N LYS A 216 -19.04 -6.97 12.03
CA LYS A 216 -20.18 -6.38 12.74
C LYS A 216 -21.45 -6.49 11.93
N LYS A 217 -22.60 -6.51 12.62
CA LYS A 217 -23.92 -6.74 12.00
C LYS A 217 -24.32 -5.69 10.96
N ASP A 218 -23.89 -4.46 11.14
CA ASP A 218 -24.13 -3.33 10.24
C ASP A 218 -23.07 -3.15 9.15
N GLN A 219 -22.08 -4.08 9.09
CA GLN A 219 -20.94 -3.98 8.19
C GLN A 219 -20.84 -5.16 7.24
N ILE A 220 -20.23 -4.91 6.09
CA ILE A 220 -19.86 -5.89 5.08
C ILE A 220 -18.37 -5.72 4.82
N TYR A 221 -17.61 -6.79 4.88
CA TYR A 221 -16.19 -6.76 4.56
C TYR A 221 -15.92 -7.40 3.20
N ALA A 222 -15.20 -6.68 2.34
CA ALA A 222 -14.81 -7.16 1.02
C ALA A 222 -13.30 -7.12 0.81
N PRO A 223 -12.67 -8.17 0.28
CA PRO A 223 -11.28 -8.10 -0.15
C PRO A 223 -11.10 -7.14 -1.33
N MET A 224 -10.10 -6.27 -1.22
CA MET A 224 -9.80 -5.22 -2.21
C MET A 224 -9.20 -5.73 -3.53
N HIS A 225 -9.00 -7.04 -3.65
CA HIS A 225 -8.28 -7.65 -4.77
C HIS A 225 -9.13 -7.85 -6.04
N TYR A 226 -10.41 -7.55 -5.95
CA TYR A 226 -11.40 -7.75 -7.02
C TYR A 226 -11.84 -6.41 -7.60
N ILE A 227 -12.06 -6.40 -8.92
CA ILE A 227 -12.54 -5.20 -9.61
C ILE A 227 -13.95 -4.84 -9.15
N GLU A 228 -14.78 -5.84 -8.85
CA GLU A 228 -16.12 -5.70 -8.33
C GLU A 228 -16.14 -4.94 -7.00
N THR A 229 -15.18 -5.20 -6.14
CA THR A 229 -15.02 -4.47 -4.87
C THR A 229 -14.64 -3.01 -5.12
N ASN A 230 -13.65 -2.78 -5.97
CA ASN A 230 -13.12 -1.43 -6.17
C ASN A 230 -14.08 -0.52 -6.94
N SER A 231 -14.89 -1.06 -7.84
CA SER A 231 -15.87 -0.27 -8.62
C SER A 231 -17.04 0.25 -7.78
N LEU A 232 -17.34 -0.36 -6.63
CA LEU A 232 -18.33 0.16 -5.68
C LEU A 232 -17.85 1.40 -4.91
N LEU A 233 -16.53 1.65 -4.88
CA LEU A 233 -15.96 2.75 -4.12
C LEU A 233 -16.20 4.09 -4.84
N PRO A 234 -16.62 5.13 -4.12
CA PRO A 234 -16.82 6.44 -4.70
C PRO A 234 -15.48 7.15 -4.97
N SER A 235 -15.45 8.00 -5.98
CA SER A 235 -14.29 8.85 -6.29
C SER A 235 -14.20 10.04 -5.31
N ILE A 236 -13.99 9.74 -4.04
CA ILE A 236 -13.85 10.73 -2.96
C ILE A 236 -12.44 10.63 -2.41
N PHE A 237 -11.80 11.76 -2.23
CA PHE A 237 -10.43 11.88 -1.81
C PHE A 237 -10.31 12.78 -0.58
N ASP A 238 -9.42 12.41 0.32
CA ASP A 238 -9.00 13.32 1.39
C ASP A 238 -8.43 14.62 0.80
N THR A 239 -8.81 15.74 1.40
CA THR A 239 -8.45 17.07 0.88
C THR A 239 -6.94 17.31 0.86
N TYR A 240 -6.21 16.76 1.82
CA TYR A 240 -4.79 16.99 2.00
C TYR A 240 -3.93 15.87 1.40
N SER A 241 -4.16 14.63 1.85
CA SER A 241 -3.37 13.47 1.41
C SER A 241 -3.75 12.96 0.03
N LYS A 242 -4.94 13.34 -0.49
CA LYS A 242 -5.54 12.80 -1.71
C LYS A 242 -5.78 11.28 -1.65
N GLU A 243 -5.79 10.71 -0.45
CA GLU A 243 -6.09 9.29 -0.27
C GLU A 243 -7.57 9.02 -0.57
N PRO A 244 -7.88 7.98 -1.39
CA PRO A 244 -9.26 7.61 -1.68
C PRO A 244 -9.99 7.03 -0.48
N ASN A 245 -11.31 7.21 -0.42
CA ASN A 245 -12.16 6.60 0.59
C ASN A 245 -12.36 5.10 0.32
N PHE A 246 -11.53 4.27 0.92
CA PHE A 246 -11.59 2.81 0.79
C PHE A 246 -12.40 2.11 1.89
N LYS A 247 -12.79 2.81 2.95
CA LYS A 247 -13.20 2.17 4.20
C LYS A 247 -14.62 2.49 4.65
N TYR A 248 -15.27 3.43 4.05
CA TYR A 248 -16.59 3.87 4.50
C TYR A 248 -17.49 4.15 3.30
N VAL A 249 -18.22 3.13 2.86
CA VAL A 249 -19.16 3.27 1.75
C VAL A 249 -20.50 2.66 2.17
N PRO A 250 -21.58 3.45 2.31
CA PRO A 250 -22.90 2.89 2.56
C PRO A 250 -23.37 2.11 1.34
N VAL A 251 -23.99 0.95 1.57
CA VAL A 251 -24.46 0.06 0.51
C VAL A 251 -25.81 -0.55 0.86
N LYS A 252 -26.52 -1.02 -0.15
CA LYS A 252 -27.67 -1.94 -0.01
C LYS A 252 -27.34 -3.32 -0.53
N ILE A 253 -28.03 -4.32 0.02
CA ILE A 253 -27.94 -5.73 -0.37
C ILE A 253 -29.27 -6.15 -0.99
N GLU A 254 -29.19 -6.92 -2.06
CA GLU A 254 -30.34 -7.55 -2.70
C GLU A 254 -30.01 -9.02 -3.00
N LYS A 255 -30.96 -9.93 -2.78
CA LYS A 255 -30.80 -11.30 -3.24
C LYS A 255 -30.84 -11.33 -4.77
N VAL A 256 -30.10 -12.24 -5.35
CA VAL A 256 -30.17 -12.53 -6.80
C VAL A 256 -31.02 -13.79 -6.96
N ASP A 257 -32.10 -13.66 -7.71
CA ASP A 257 -33.01 -14.76 -8.05
C ASP A 257 -32.34 -15.82 -8.95
#